data_e09472d32932ce2bf3d235d4a3a5d716
#
_entry.id   e09472d32932ce2bf3d235d4a3a5d716
#
_cell.length_a   1.000
_cell.length_b   1.000
_cell.length_c   1.000
_cell.angle_alpha   90.00
_cell.angle_beta   90.00
_cell.angle_gamma   90.00
#
_symmetry.space_group_name_H-M   'P 1'
#
loop_
_entity.id
_entity.type
_entity.pdbx_description
1 polymer ?
#
loop_
_entity_poly.entity_id
_entity_poly.type
_entity_poly.pdbx_seq_one_letter_code
_entity_poly.pdbx_strand_id
1 'polypeptide(L)'
;MLSRRDVLRLGLGAGLATGLGACARRKTVAWPRRTKYEGVEFIELFPGDADESAPLVVAIHGMGDKPDNWIESWRTFPAKAQIVLPRAFTKYGDGWSWFELRDGMSDAELGAEVGGAEEKLWKAIAKLAGPRRLIVTGFSQGGILSFAMAARHPDKIAYAFPVSGSCPGPLLPKNKARAAPLVAFHGTSDNVLAFKWGKGAVDAFKEQGNEASLKAYPGVGHTMTPEMRADLWTELQKALPLAR
;
A
#
# COMPACT_ATOMS: atom_id res chain seq x y z
N MET A 1 28.12 64.46 57.61
CA MET A 1 29.42 63.91 58.01
C MET A 1 29.33 62.42 58.08
N LEU A 2 30.29 61.73 57.59
CA LEU A 2 30.45 60.29 57.44
C LEU A 2 30.10 59.83 56.02
N SER A 3 31.03 59.56 55.35
CA SER A 3 32.27 58.85 55.07
C SER A 3 31.99 57.71 54.11
N ARG A 4 32.72 57.88 53.03
CA ARG A 4 32.90 56.92 51.94
C ARG A 4 33.49 55.59 52.43
N ARG A 5 33.08 54.52 51.76
CA ARG A 5 33.73 53.22 51.62
C ARG A 5 32.83 52.08 52.18
N ASP A 6 32.09 51.50 51.29
CA ASP A 6 32.29 50.07 51.07
C ASP A 6 31.53 49.66 49.77
N VAL A 7 32.27 49.77 48.70
CA VAL A 7 32.01 49.11 47.45
C VAL A 7 32.62 47.74 47.57
N LEU A 8 31.89 46.67 47.42
CA LEU A 8 32.43 45.51 46.69
C LEU A 8 31.47 44.32 46.64
N ARG A 9 31.27 43.96 45.42
CA ARG A 9 31.07 42.60 44.89
C ARG A 9 29.70 41.97 45.04
N LEU A 10 28.84 42.35 44.13
CA LEU A 10 27.82 41.45 43.60
C LEU A 10 28.37 40.83 42.29
N GLY A 11 28.83 39.60 42.40
CA GLY A 11 29.21 38.80 41.24
C GLY A 11 28.00 38.35 40.47
N LEU A 12 27.81 38.86 39.24
CA LEU A 12 26.90 38.30 38.26
C LEU A 12 27.46 36.95 37.77
N GLY A 13 26.91 35.88 38.30
CA GLY A 13 27.04 34.56 37.72
C GLY A 13 26.03 34.40 36.59
N ALA A 14 26.41 34.79 35.36
CA ALA A 14 25.65 34.43 34.18
C ALA A 14 25.89 32.94 33.88
N GLY A 15 25.01 32.08 34.40
CA GLY A 15 24.97 30.69 34.02
C GLY A 15 24.43 30.57 32.59
N LEU A 16 25.30 30.41 31.61
CA LEU A 16 24.95 29.92 30.29
C LEU A 16 24.47 28.48 30.44
N ALA A 17 23.16 28.30 30.51
CA ALA A 17 22.52 27.01 30.26
C ALA A 17 22.66 26.69 28.78
N THR A 18 23.76 26.04 28.41
CA THR A 18 23.86 25.36 27.11
C THR A 18 22.88 24.20 27.11
N GLY A 19 21.69 24.49 26.62
CA GLY A 19 20.71 23.45 26.26
C GLY A 19 21.33 22.57 25.18
N LEU A 20 22.00 21.51 25.59
CA LEU A 20 22.29 20.39 24.71
C LEU A 20 20.94 19.77 24.30
N GLY A 21 20.35 20.28 23.22
CA GLY A 21 19.28 19.62 22.52
C GLY A 21 19.78 18.23 22.14
N ALA A 22 19.41 17.24 22.93
CA ALA A 22 19.61 15.85 22.56
C ALA A 22 18.84 15.64 21.25
N CYS A 23 19.54 15.72 20.11
CA CYS A 23 19.07 15.17 18.86
C CYS A 23 18.83 13.69 19.13
N ALA A 24 17.58 13.34 19.44
CA ALA A 24 17.16 11.94 19.49
C ALA A 24 17.54 11.34 18.14
N ARG A 25 18.61 10.56 18.09
CA ARG A 25 18.99 9.80 16.92
C ARG A 25 17.77 8.94 16.57
N ARG A 26 17.07 9.29 15.50
CA ARG A 26 16.01 8.43 14.94
C ARG A 26 16.65 7.05 14.76
N LYS A 27 16.11 6.06 15.45
CA LYS A 27 16.54 4.67 15.25
C LYS A 27 16.15 4.31 13.83
N THR A 28 17.13 4.15 12.96
CA THR A 28 16.89 3.59 11.62
C THR A 28 16.40 2.16 11.79
N VAL A 29 15.24 1.86 11.24
CA VAL A 29 14.70 0.50 11.23
C VAL A 29 15.52 -0.32 10.25
N ALA A 30 16.14 -1.43 10.74
CA ALA A 30 16.80 -2.37 9.84
C ALA A 30 15.77 -3.05 8.93
N TRP A 31 16.01 -3.09 7.63
CA TRP A 31 15.12 -3.70 6.65
C TRP A 31 15.91 -4.40 5.52
N PRO A 32 15.34 -5.43 4.86
CA PRO A 32 13.97 -5.92 4.99
C PRO A 32 13.71 -6.56 6.37
N ARG A 33 12.56 -6.29 6.97
CA ARG A 33 12.11 -6.88 8.22
C ARG A 33 11.01 -7.91 7.91
N ARG A 34 11.08 -9.11 8.50
CA ARG A 34 10.05 -10.14 8.36
C ARG A 34 9.19 -10.17 9.60
N THR A 35 7.88 -10.10 9.41
CA THR A 35 6.89 -10.10 10.49
C THR A 35 5.74 -11.04 10.17
N LYS A 36 4.88 -11.32 11.15
CA LYS A 36 3.71 -12.17 10.98
C LYS A 36 2.55 -11.64 11.81
N TYR A 37 1.41 -11.43 11.15
CA TYR A 37 0.16 -11.00 11.77
C TYR A 37 -0.97 -11.90 11.31
N GLU A 38 -1.83 -12.36 12.25
CA GLU A 38 -2.99 -13.22 11.94
C GLU A 38 -2.65 -14.41 11.02
N GLY A 39 -1.45 -14.98 11.20
CA GLY A 39 -0.97 -16.10 10.40
C GLY A 39 -0.38 -15.72 9.03
N VAL A 40 -0.46 -14.47 8.59
CA VAL A 40 0.11 -13.98 7.32
C VAL A 40 1.53 -13.46 7.56
N GLU A 41 2.46 -13.87 6.71
CA GLU A 41 3.84 -13.40 6.73
C GLU A 41 3.99 -12.15 5.85
N PHE A 42 4.79 -11.20 6.32
CA PHE A 42 5.06 -9.94 5.64
C PHE A 42 6.57 -9.67 5.56
N ILE A 43 6.96 -9.00 4.50
CA ILE A 43 8.24 -8.30 4.42
C ILE A 43 7.95 -6.81 4.49
N GLU A 44 8.63 -6.10 5.39
CA GLU A 44 8.50 -4.66 5.56
C GLU A 44 9.78 -3.97 5.12
N LEU A 45 9.63 -2.92 4.31
CA LEU A 45 10.69 -2.08 3.80
C LEU A 45 10.45 -0.63 4.22
N PHE A 46 11.52 0.13 4.41
CA PHE A 46 11.44 1.51 4.89
C PHE A 46 12.28 2.46 4.02
N PRO A 47 11.95 2.59 2.70
CA PRO A 47 12.68 3.51 1.82
C PRO A 47 12.56 4.97 2.29
N GLY A 48 13.55 5.80 1.91
CA GLY A 48 13.60 7.22 2.25
C GLY A 48 13.75 7.51 3.74
N ASP A 49 14.48 6.65 4.47
CA ASP A 49 14.64 6.74 5.94
C ASP A 49 13.28 6.78 6.67
N ALA A 50 12.33 5.98 6.20
CA ALA A 50 11.03 5.81 6.83
C ALA A 50 11.16 5.07 8.17
N ASP A 51 10.16 5.22 9.00
CA ASP A 51 9.91 4.44 10.21
C ASP A 51 8.44 3.98 10.23
N GLU A 52 8.01 3.34 11.30
CA GLU A 52 6.66 2.80 11.44
C GLU A 52 5.55 3.88 11.48
N SER A 53 5.91 5.16 11.60
CA SER A 53 4.97 6.29 11.53
C SER A 53 4.76 6.81 10.10
N ALA A 54 5.56 6.33 9.14
CA ALA A 54 5.45 6.73 7.75
C ALA A 54 4.12 6.23 7.12
N PRO A 55 3.65 6.86 6.05
CA PRO A 55 2.51 6.36 5.29
C PRO A 55 2.68 4.89 4.92
N LEU A 56 1.62 4.10 5.08
CA LEU A 56 1.63 2.66 4.86
C LEU A 56 1.15 2.32 3.46
N VAL A 57 1.98 1.58 2.72
CA VAL A 57 1.66 1.02 1.39
C VAL A 57 1.72 -0.49 1.46
N VAL A 58 0.62 -1.16 1.13
CA VAL A 58 0.56 -2.62 0.99
C VAL A 58 0.64 -2.98 -0.48
N ALA A 59 1.66 -3.74 -0.88
CA ALA A 59 1.91 -4.14 -2.27
C ALA A 59 1.78 -5.67 -2.41
N ILE A 60 0.75 -6.10 -3.14
CA ILE A 60 0.26 -7.49 -3.20
C ILE A 60 0.73 -8.13 -4.50
N HIS A 61 1.49 -9.23 -4.42
CA HIS A 61 2.02 -9.94 -5.57
C HIS A 61 0.96 -10.75 -6.34
N GLY A 62 1.28 -11.19 -7.56
CA GLY A 62 0.45 -12.05 -8.39
C GLY A 62 0.54 -13.53 -8.03
N MET A 63 -0.28 -14.37 -8.70
CA MET A 63 -0.22 -15.83 -8.60
C MET A 63 1.15 -16.35 -9.07
N GLY A 64 1.71 -17.30 -8.32
CA GLY A 64 3.02 -17.91 -8.64
C GLY A 64 4.22 -17.08 -8.25
N ASP A 65 4.01 -15.89 -7.72
CA ASP A 65 5.07 -14.97 -7.26
C ASP A 65 5.23 -15.04 -5.73
N LYS A 66 6.20 -14.30 -5.20
CA LYS A 66 6.50 -14.21 -3.77
C LYS A 66 7.00 -12.82 -3.40
N PRO A 67 6.79 -12.36 -2.16
CA PRO A 67 7.19 -11.01 -1.75
C PRO A 67 8.68 -10.74 -1.86
N ASP A 68 9.53 -11.78 -1.78
CA ASP A 68 10.99 -11.65 -1.92
C ASP A 68 11.41 -11.06 -3.27
N ASN A 69 10.69 -11.40 -4.35
CA ASN A 69 10.98 -10.90 -5.70
C ASN A 69 10.70 -9.39 -5.83
N TRP A 70 9.96 -8.81 -4.91
CA TRP A 70 9.54 -7.40 -4.95
C TRP A 70 10.48 -6.48 -4.16
N ILE A 71 11.35 -7.05 -3.29
CA ILE A 71 12.24 -6.28 -2.41
C ILE A 71 13.06 -5.26 -3.20
N GLU A 72 13.78 -5.69 -4.25
CA GLU A 72 14.70 -4.81 -4.97
C GLU A 72 13.96 -3.70 -5.74
N SER A 73 12.79 -4.02 -6.29
CA SER A 73 11.95 -3.01 -6.94
C SER A 73 11.48 -1.94 -5.96
N TRP A 74 10.95 -2.34 -4.80
CA TRP A 74 10.43 -1.42 -3.79
C TRP A 74 11.53 -0.74 -2.98
N ARG A 75 12.74 -1.29 -2.93
CA ARG A 75 13.92 -0.65 -2.34
C ARG A 75 14.21 0.71 -2.98
N THR A 76 13.95 0.85 -4.26
CA THR A 76 14.18 2.07 -5.03
C THR A 76 12.97 3.01 -5.09
N PHE A 77 11.91 2.75 -4.31
CA PHE A 77 10.76 3.66 -4.24
C PHE A 77 11.21 5.05 -3.76
N PRO A 78 10.94 6.12 -4.54
CA PRO A 78 11.59 7.42 -4.36
C PRO A 78 10.88 8.32 -3.33
N ALA A 79 10.26 7.74 -2.31
CA ALA A 79 9.58 8.50 -1.27
C ALA A 79 9.63 7.78 0.07
N LYS A 80 9.39 8.53 1.14
CA LYS A 80 9.34 8.03 2.50
C LYS A 80 8.02 7.30 2.76
N ALA A 81 8.08 5.96 2.92
CA ALA A 81 6.92 5.12 3.20
C ALA A 81 7.32 3.83 3.94
N GLN A 82 6.39 3.25 4.69
CA GLN A 82 6.46 1.85 5.10
C GLN A 82 5.82 1.00 4.01
N ILE A 83 6.61 0.21 3.30
CA ILE A 83 6.13 -0.70 2.27
C ILE A 83 5.98 -2.08 2.87
N VAL A 84 4.82 -2.70 2.67
CA VAL A 84 4.49 -4.00 3.23
C VAL A 84 4.13 -4.96 2.12
N LEU A 85 4.88 -6.06 2.05
CA LEU A 85 4.77 -7.09 1.03
C LEU A 85 4.24 -8.38 1.69
N PRO A 86 2.93 -8.67 1.63
CA PRO A 86 2.36 -9.88 2.19
C PRO A 86 2.67 -11.11 1.33
N ARG A 87 2.78 -12.29 1.96
CA ARG A 87 2.88 -13.59 1.29
C ARG A 87 1.51 -14.23 1.18
N ALA A 88 1.16 -14.73 0.00
CA ALA A 88 -0.08 -15.44 -0.23
C ALA A 88 -0.17 -16.78 0.54
N PHE A 89 -1.33 -17.43 0.51
CA PHE A 89 -1.70 -18.49 1.44
C PHE A 89 -1.34 -19.89 0.98
N THR A 90 -1.44 -20.15 -0.31
CA THR A 90 -1.32 -21.49 -0.89
C THR A 90 -0.09 -21.58 -1.78
N LYS A 91 0.70 -22.63 -1.62
CA LYS A 91 1.86 -22.88 -2.48
C LYS A 91 1.41 -23.09 -3.93
N TYR A 92 2.07 -22.41 -4.87
CA TYR A 92 1.82 -22.54 -6.29
C TYR A 92 3.13 -22.41 -7.09
N GLY A 93 3.57 -23.48 -7.69
CA GLY A 93 4.90 -23.53 -8.33
C GLY A 93 6.02 -23.15 -7.35
N ASP A 94 6.90 -22.24 -7.76
CA ASP A 94 7.98 -21.69 -6.92
C ASP A 94 7.52 -20.53 -6.02
N GLY A 95 6.29 -20.07 -6.17
CA GLY A 95 5.68 -19.00 -5.41
C GLY A 95 4.41 -19.40 -4.68
N TRP A 96 3.44 -18.49 -4.65
CA TRP A 96 2.24 -18.59 -3.84
C TRP A 96 1.01 -18.04 -4.57
N SER A 97 -0.19 -18.48 -4.20
CA SER A 97 -1.49 -18.03 -4.72
C SER A 97 -2.37 -17.53 -3.58
N TRP A 98 -3.11 -16.45 -3.83
CA TRP A 98 -4.03 -15.87 -2.88
C TRP A 98 -5.33 -16.65 -2.78
N PHE A 99 -5.85 -17.09 -3.91
CA PHE A 99 -7.11 -17.80 -4.05
C PHE A 99 -7.04 -18.76 -5.22
N GLU A 100 -7.93 -19.71 -5.25
CA GLU A 100 -8.03 -20.65 -6.36
C GLU A 100 -8.54 -19.93 -7.62
N LEU A 101 -7.89 -20.22 -8.74
CA LEU A 101 -8.31 -19.79 -10.06
C LEU A 101 -8.26 -20.99 -10.99
N ARG A 102 -9.39 -21.41 -11.49
CA ARG A 102 -9.54 -22.57 -12.40
C ARG A 102 -10.47 -22.22 -13.57
N ASP A 103 -10.23 -22.89 -14.69
CA ASP A 103 -11.06 -22.70 -15.87
C ASP A 103 -12.52 -23.02 -15.59
N GLY A 104 -13.41 -22.23 -16.18
CA GLY A 104 -14.86 -22.44 -16.09
C GLY A 104 -15.51 -21.95 -14.78
N MET A 105 -14.75 -21.30 -13.87
CA MET A 105 -15.36 -20.66 -12.70
C MET A 105 -16.40 -19.62 -13.12
N SER A 106 -17.55 -19.66 -12.47
CA SER A 106 -18.53 -18.58 -12.56
C SER A 106 -18.02 -17.33 -11.83
N ASP A 107 -18.56 -16.18 -12.18
CA ASP A 107 -18.25 -14.92 -11.50
C ASP A 107 -18.61 -14.96 -10.00
N ALA A 108 -19.66 -15.71 -9.64
CA ALA A 108 -20.05 -15.91 -8.24
C ALA A 108 -19.01 -16.75 -7.47
N GLU A 109 -18.50 -17.85 -8.05
CA GLU A 109 -17.42 -18.66 -7.44
C GLU A 109 -16.14 -17.87 -7.30
N LEU A 110 -15.73 -17.15 -8.34
CA LEU A 110 -14.57 -16.26 -8.27
C LEU A 110 -14.76 -15.19 -7.20
N GLY A 111 -15.95 -14.61 -7.11
CA GLY A 111 -16.28 -13.63 -6.07
C GLY A 111 -16.16 -14.19 -4.65
N ALA A 112 -16.56 -15.44 -4.44
CA ALA A 112 -16.42 -16.11 -3.14
C ALA A 112 -14.95 -16.38 -2.78
N GLU A 113 -14.15 -16.91 -3.72
CA GLU A 113 -12.73 -17.16 -3.54
C GLU A 113 -11.95 -15.86 -3.22
N VAL A 114 -12.15 -14.83 -4.03
CA VAL A 114 -11.51 -13.50 -3.83
C VAL A 114 -11.97 -12.89 -2.51
N GLY A 115 -13.26 -12.96 -2.18
CA GLY A 115 -13.80 -12.41 -0.95
C GLY A 115 -13.24 -13.07 0.31
N GLY A 116 -13.10 -14.40 0.30
CA GLY A 116 -12.48 -15.15 1.39
C GLY A 116 -10.99 -14.85 1.57
N ALA A 117 -10.26 -14.75 0.45
CA ALA A 117 -8.85 -14.40 0.46
C ALA A 117 -8.63 -12.95 0.94
N GLU A 118 -9.46 -12.04 0.47
CA GLU A 118 -9.42 -10.63 0.85
C GLU A 118 -9.69 -10.47 2.36
N GLU A 119 -10.72 -11.11 2.90
CA GLU A 119 -11.05 -11.05 4.32
C GLU A 119 -9.90 -11.56 5.20
N LYS A 120 -9.30 -12.69 4.82
CA LYS A 120 -8.14 -13.26 5.53
C LYS A 120 -6.94 -12.32 5.51
N LEU A 121 -6.62 -11.74 4.34
CA LEU A 121 -5.51 -10.80 4.19
C LEU A 121 -5.80 -9.50 4.93
N TRP A 122 -7.03 -9.00 4.83
CA TRP A 122 -7.44 -7.76 5.49
C TRP A 122 -7.31 -7.82 7.02
N LYS A 123 -7.68 -8.92 7.66
CA LYS A 123 -7.49 -9.10 9.12
C LYS A 123 -6.03 -8.87 9.52
N ALA A 124 -5.09 -9.41 8.76
CA ALA A 124 -3.67 -9.26 9.03
C ALA A 124 -3.17 -7.83 8.75
N ILE A 125 -3.60 -7.22 7.63
CA ILE A 125 -3.27 -5.84 7.28
C ILE A 125 -3.81 -4.87 8.34
N ALA A 126 -5.07 -5.02 8.74
CA ALA A 126 -5.70 -4.15 9.74
C ALA A 126 -4.99 -4.22 11.10
N LYS A 127 -4.52 -5.42 11.50
CA LYS A 127 -3.71 -5.59 12.71
C LYS A 127 -2.38 -4.84 12.64
N LEU A 128 -1.70 -4.92 11.49
CA LEU A 128 -0.46 -4.20 11.24
C LEU A 128 -0.67 -2.69 11.15
N ALA A 129 -1.69 -2.26 10.44
CA ALA A 129 -1.98 -0.83 10.20
C ALA A 129 -2.46 -0.10 11.48
N GLY A 130 -3.19 -0.80 12.36
CA GLY A 130 -3.83 -0.18 13.51
C GLY A 130 -4.85 0.89 13.09
N PRO A 131 -4.80 2.11 13.68
CA PRO A 131 -5.74 3.18 13.34
C PRO A 131 -5.47 3.85 11.99
N ARG A 132 -4.28 3.69 11.42
CA ARG A 132 -3.85 4.39 10.19
C ARG A 132 -4.73 4.03 8.99
N ARG A 133 -4.93 5.00 8.13
CA ARG A 133 -5.34 4.73 6.74
C ARG A 133 -4.13 4.23 5.95
N LEU A 134 -4.37 3.46 4.90
CA LEU A 134 -3.30 2.89 4.09
C LEU A 134 -3.58 3.00 2.60
N ILE A 135 -2.56 2.81 1.80
CA ILE A 135 -2.65 2.68 0.36
C ILE A 135 -2.48 1.20 0.01
N VAL A 136 -3.27 0.70 -0.93
CA VAL A 136 -3.14 -0.66 -1.44
C VAL A 136 -2.80 -0.64 -2.92
N THR A 137 -1.87 -1.50 -3.34
CA THR A 137 -1.57 -1.78 -4.74
C THR A 137 -1.30 -3.26 -4.91
N GLY A 138 -1.38 -3.76 -6.13
CA GLY A 138 -1.03 -5.15 -6.40
C GLY A 138 -1.14 -5.47 -7.88
N PHE A 139 -0.47 -6.54 -8.29
CA PHE A 139 -0.42 -7.02 -9.66
C PHE A 139 -1.23 -8.31 -9.83
N SER A 140 -1.98 -8.45 -10.92
CA SER A 140 -2.73 -9.68 -11.26
C SER A 140 -3.71 -10.09 -10.14
N GLN A 141 -3.56 -11.24 -9.48
CA GLN A 141 -4.36 -11.58 -8.28
C GLN A 141 -4.28 -10.48 -7.22
N GLY A 142 -3.11 -9.86 -7.02
CA GLY A 142 -2.95 -8.72 -6.12
C GLY A 142 -3.74 -7.49 -6.58
N GLY A 143 -3.86 -7.29 -7.89
CA GLY A 143 -4.70 -6.24 -8.48
C GLY A 143 -6.18 -6.49 -8.22
N ILE A 144 -6.63 -7.73 -8.33
CA ILE A 144 -8.01 -8.15 -8.01
C ILE A 144 -8.30 -7.87 -6.53
N LEU A 145 -7.41 -8.27 -5.63
CA LEU A 145 -7.54 -7.99 -4.19
C LEU A 145 -7.54 -6.49 -3.89
N SER A 146 -6.75 -5.70 -4.64
CA SER A 146 -6.73 -4.23 -4.46
C SER A 146 -8.07 -3.59 -4.82
N PHE A 147 -8.74 -4.04 -5.88
CA PHE A 147 -10.12 -3.63 -6.21
C PHE A 147 -11.10 -4.03 -5.10
N ALA A 148 -11.06 -5.29 -4.67
CA ALA A 148 -11.94 -5.80 -3.62
C ALA A 148 -11.79 -5.02 -2.30
N MET A 149 -10.55 -4.74 -1.89
CA MET A 149 -10.26 -3.93 -0.70
C MET A 149 -10.77 -2.49 -0.84
N ALA A 150 -10.61 -1.86 -2.01
CA ALA A 150 -11.14 -0.51 -2.26
C ALA A 150 -12.66 -0.46 -2.10
N ALA A 151 -13.37 -1.49 -2.57
CA ALA A 151 -14.82 -1.58 -2.44
C ALA A 151 -15.28 -1.82 -0.99
N ARG A 152 -14.56 -2.65 -0.23
CA ARG A 152 -15.00 -3.15 1.07
C ARG A 152 -14.53 -2.31 2.28
N HIS A 153 -13.42 -1.56 2.12
CA HIS A 153 -12.80 -0.83 3.25
C HIS A 153 -12.54 0.67 2.96
N PRO A 154 -13.56 1.42 2.50
CA PRO A 154 -13.38 2.82 2.08
C PRO A 154 -12.93 3.76 3.20
N ASP A 155 -13.17 3.41 4.45
CA ASP A 155 -12.75 4.22 5.59
C ASP A 155 -11.27 4.03 5.96
N LYS A 156 -10.70 2.89 5.59
CA LYS A 156 -9.32 2.50 5.91
C LYS A 156 -8.38 2.62 4.72
N ILE A 157 -8.87 2.41 3.51
CA ILE A 157 -8.09 2.60 2.28
C ILE A 157 -8.13 4.08 1.90
N ALA A 158 -6.98 4.73 1.90
CA ALA A 158 -6.83 6.11 1.44
C ALA A 158 -6.91 6.19 -0.08
N TYR A 159 -6.26 5.25 -0.75
CA TYR A 159 -6.24 5.11 -2.20
C TYR A 159 -5.89 3.68 -2.63
N ALA A 160 -6.38 3.22 -3.76
CA ALA A 160 -6.02 1.92 -4.34
C ALA A 160 -5.44 2.06 -5.75
N PHE A 161 -4.45 1.23 -6.04
CA PHE A 161 -3.75 1.21 -7.34
C PHE A 161 -3.68 -0.22 -7.89
N PRO A 162 -4.80 -0.77 -8.41
CA PRO A 162 -4.82 -2.10 -9.03
C PRO A 162 -4.03 -2.11 -10.34
N VAL A 163 -3.15 -3.10 -10.56
CA VAL A 163 -2.38 -3.29 -11.79
C VAL A 163 -2.74 -4.61 -12.44
N SER A 164 -3.12 -4.60 -13.72
CA SER A 164 -3.54 -5.78 -14.48
C SER A 164 -4.50 -6.67 -13.68
N GLY A 165 -5.50 -6.05 -13.06
CA GLY A 165 -6.52 -6.67 -12.23
C GLY A 165 -7.93 -6.50 -12.79
N SER A 166 -8.89 -7.13 -12.13
CA SER A 166 -10.33 -6.98 -12.35
C SER A 166 -11.06 -7.04 -11.00
N CYS A 167 -12.36 -6.88 -11.00
CA CYS A 167 -13.17 -7.09 -9.80
C CYS A 167 -14.36 -7.99 -10.14
N PRO A 168 -14.52 -9.15 -9.46
CA PRO A 168 -15.71 -9.98 -9.64
C PRO A 168 -16.99 -9.21 -9.29
N GLY A 169 -18.05 -9.42 -10.04
CA GLY A 169 -19.32 -8.73 -9.89
C GLY A 169 -19.93 -8.75 -8.47
N PRO A 170 -19.84 -9.86 -7.71
CA PRO A 170 -20.28 -9.90 -6.31
C PRO A 170 -19.56 -8.90 -5.40
N LEU A 171 -18.31 -8.51 -5.72
CA LEU A 171 -17.46 -7.61 -4.93
C LEU A 171 -17.47 -6.16 -5.43
N LEU A 172 -18.07 -5.89 -6.58
CA LEU A 172 -18.24 -4.52 -7.06
C LEU A 172 -19.12 -3.70 -6.11
N PRO A 173 -18.85 -2.39 -5.94
CA PRO A 173 -19.75 -1.53 -5.17
C PRO A 173 -21.13 -1.51 -5.81
N LYS A 174 -22.20 -1.55 -4.98
CA LYS A 174 -23.62 -1.59 -5.40
C LYS A 174 -24.42 -0.57 -4.61
N ASN A 175 -25.57 -0.18 -5.15
CA ASN A 175 -26.53 0.69 -4.44
C ASN A 175 -25.90 2.00 -3.97
N LYS A 176 -25.02 2.60 -4.79
CA LYS A 176 -24.26 3.80 -4.49
C LYS A 176 -23.37 3.67 -3.23
N ALA A 177 -22.98 2.44 -2.89
CA ALA A 177 -22.05 2.22 -1.80
C ALA A 177 -20.72 2.94 -2.06
N ARG A 178 -20.22 3.60 -1.02
CA ARG A 178 -18.92 4.27 -1.07
C ARG A 178 -17.79 3.24 -1.21
N ALA A 179 -16.84 3.52 -2.07
CA ALA A 179 -15.57 2.82 -2.19
C ALA A 179 -14.40 3.79 -2.06
N ALA A 180 -13.21 3.29 -1.77
CA ALA A 180 -12.00 4.10 -1.79
C ALA A 180 -11.69 4.57 -3.22
N PRO A 181 -11.11 5.78 -3.40
CA PRO A 181 -10.66 6.24 -4.70
C PRO A 181 -9.60 5.32 -5.29
N LEU A 182 -9.59 5.16 -6.60
CA LEU A 182 -8.61 4.31 -7.27
C LEU A 182 -8.14 4.81 -8.64
N VAL A 183 -6.90 4.46 -8.98
CA VAL A 183 -6.35 4.53 -10.34
C VAL A 183 -5.89 3.13 -10.73
N ALA A 184 -6.53 2.51 -11.69
CA ALA A 184 -6.11 1.22 -12.23
C ALA A 184 -5.10 1.39 -13.37
N PHE A 185 -4.22 0.41 -13.55
CA PHE A 185 -3.20 0.36 -14.60
C PHE A 185 -3.36 -0.93 -15.38
N HIS A 186 -3.50 -0.88 -16.70
CA HIS A 186 -3.77 -2.09 -17.46
C HIS A 186 -3.23 -2.01 -18.89
N GLY A 187 -2.56 -3.07 -19.33
CA GLY A 187 -2.11 -3.23 -20.72
C GLY A 187 -3.28 -3.59 -21.64
N THR A 188 -3.37 -2.94 -22.81
CA THR A 188 -4.49 -3.19 -23.74
C THR A 188 -4.40 -4.53 -24.45
N SER A 189 -3.23 -5.17 -24.47
CA SER A 189 -2.99 -6.49 -25.05
C SER A 189 -2.85 -7.59 -23.99
N ASP A 190 -3.36 -7.35 -22.76
CA ASP A 190 -3.37 -8.35 -21.69
C ASP A 190 -4.27 -9.52 -22.09
N ASN A 191 -3.66 -10.71 -22.26
CA ASN A 191 -4.29 -11.95 -22.66
C ASN A 191 -4.54 -12.93 -21.49
N VAL A 192 -4.15 -12.55 -20.27
CA VAL A 192 -4.40 -13.31 -19.04
C VAL A 192 -5.61 -12.75 -18.31
N LEU A 193 -5.59 -11.47 -17.99
CA LEU A 193 -6.75 -10.72 -17.50
C LEU A 193 -7.10 -9.66 -18.54
N ALA A 194 -8.06 -9.99 -19.41
CA ALA A 194 -8.40 -9.14 -20.54
C ALA A 194 -8.69 -7.69 -20.10
N PHE A 195 -8.12 -6.72 -20.83
CA PHE A 195 -8.28 -5.29 -20.58
C PHE A 195 -9.74 -4.86 -20.30
N LYS A 196 -10.68 -5.45 -21.02
CA LYS A 196 -12.12 -5.18 -20.84
C LYS A 196 -12.63 -5.46 -19.42
N TRP A 197 -12.01 -6.39 -18.68
CA TRP A 197 -12.42 -6.72 -17.32
C TRP A 197 -11.94 -5.67 -16.31
N GLY A 198 -10.68 -5.20 -16.45
CA GLY A 198 -10.17 -4.10 -15.64
C GLY A 198 -10.92 -2.79 -15.92
N LYS A 199 -11.19 -2.52 -17.21
CA LYS A 199 -12.01 -1.37 -17.61
C LYS A 199 -13.43 -1.46 -17.06
N GLY A 200 -14.09 -2.61 -17.16
CA GLY A 200 -15.44 -2.82 -16.63
C GLY A 200 -15.51 -2.64 -15.13
N ALA A 201 -14.48 -3.08 -14.39
CA ALA A 201 -14.40 -2.84 -12.96
C ALA A 201 -14.34 -1.33 -12.66
N VAL A 202 -13.45 -0.57 -13.32
CA VAL A 202 -13.37 0.88 -13.14
C VAL A 202 -14.66 1.60 -13.49
N ASP A 203 -15.30 1.21 -14.60
CA ASP A 203 -16.58 1.78 -15.01
C ASP A 203 -17.67 1.53 -13.97
N ALA A 204 -17.75 0.32 -13.40
CA ALA A 204 -18.69 -0.01 -12.34
C ALA A 204 -18.49 0.83 -11.07
N PHE A 205 -17.25 1.11 -10.66
CA PHE A 205 -16.96 2.04 -9.56
C PHE A 205 -17.49 3.45 -9.87
N LYS A 206 -17.25 3.96 -11.08
CA LYS A 206 -17.74 5.28 -11.53
C LYS A 206 -19.27 5.37 -11.55
N GLU A 207 -19.94 4.34 -12.05
CA GLU A 207 -21.41 4.26 -12.12
C GLU A 207 -22.05 4.33 -10.74
N GLN A 208 -21.35 3.87 -9.71
CA GLN A 208 -21.78 4.01 -8.31
C GLN A 208 -21.43 5.37 -7.69
N GLY A 209 -20.80 6.29 -8.45
CA GLY A 209 -20.42 7.63 -8.01
C GLY A 209 -19.07 7.69 -7.29
N ASN A 210 -18.25 6.64 -7.39
CA ASN A 210 -16.93 6.63 -6.78
C ASN A 210 -15.87 7.21 -7.71
N GLU A 211 -14.83 7.80 -7.12
CA GLU A 211 -13.66 8.28 -7.84
C GLU A 211 -12.83 7.08 -8.33
N ALA A 212 -12.80 6.88 -9.63
CA ALA A 212 -12.04 5.80 -10.25
C ALA A 212 -11.51 6.23 -11.63
N SER A 213 -10.32 5.80 -11.99
CA SER A 213 -9.75 6.04 -13.31
C SER A 213 -8.90 4.86 -13.78
N LEU A 214 -8.64 4.80 -15.09
CA LEU A 214 -7.83 3.75 -15.71
C LEU A 214 -6.75 4.39 -16.58
N LYS A 215 -5.50 4.05 -16.32
CA LYS A 215 -4.37 4.28 -17.22
C LYS A 215 -4.19 3.04 -18.10
N ALA A 216 -4.43 3.21 -19.40
CA ALA A 216 -4.30 2.16 -20.40
C ALA A 216 -2.95 2.25 -21.10
N TYR A 217 -2.29 1.11 -21.30
CA TYR A 217 -0.97 1.02 -21.94
C TYR A 217 -1.09 0.25 -23.25
N PRO A 218 -1.06 0.95 -24.40
CA PRO A 218 -1.23 0.34 -25.71
C PRO A 218 -0.19 -0.74 -26.01
N GLY A 219 -0.64 -1.91 -26.47
CA GLY A 219 0.24 -3.03 -26.85
C GLY A 219 0.89 -3.79 -25.68
N VAL A 220 0.73 -3.33 -24.44
CA VAL A 220 1.29 -4.02 -23.26
C VAL A 220 0.43 -5.22 -22.89
N GLY A 221 1.08 -6.38 -22.67
CA GLY A 221 0.45 -7.62 -22.21
C GLY A 221 0.30 -7.69 -20.69
N HIS A 222 0.20 -8.92 -20.13
CA HIS A 222 0.07 -9.16 -18.70
C HIS A 222 1.42 -9.00 -17.97
N THR A 223 1.86 -7.76 -17.79
CA THR A 223 3.14 -7.43 -17.16
C THR A 223 3.13 -6.03 -16.55
N MET A 224 4.09 -5.75 -15.69
CA MET A 224 4.39 -4.39 -15.24
C MET A 224 5.63 -3.87 -15.96
N THR A 225 5.43 -2.96 -16.92
CA THR A 225 6.53 -2.31 -17.62
C THR A 225 7.24 -1.27 -16.74
N PRO A 226 8.47 -0.85 -17.08
CA PRO A 226 9.13 0.26 -16.40
C PRO A 226 8.31 1.57 -16.41
N GLU A 227 7.61 1.85 -17.51
CA GLU A 227 6.71 3.00 -17.65
C GLU A 227 5.52 2.90 -16.67
N MET A 228 4.82 1.75 -16.66
CA MET A 228 3.72 1.51 -15.73
C MET A 228 4.16 1.67 -14.27
N ARG A 229 5.37 1.22 -13.94
CA ARG A 229 5.94 1.36 -12.58
C ARG A 229 6.24 2.81 -12.24
N ALA A 230 6.81 3.57 -13.17
CA ALA A 230 7.10 4.99 -12.97
C ALA A 230 5.81 5.79 -12.74
N ASP A 231 4.78 5.50 -13.50
CA ASP A 231 3.45 6.09 -13.35
C ASP A 231 2.81 5.70 -12.01
N LEU A 232 2.86 4.41 -11.65
CA LEU A 232 2.38 3.92 -10.35
C LEU A 232 3.08 4.64 -9.19
N TRP A 233 4.40 4.79 -9.25
CA TRP A 233 5.15 5.50 -8.21
C TRP A 233 4.79 6.98 -8.13
N THR A 234 4.53 7.61 -9.27
CA THR A 234 4.04 9.00 -9.31
C THR A 234 2.69 9.14 -8.63
N GLU A 235 1.76 8.24 -8.90
CA GLU A 235 0.44 8.26 -8.26
C GLU A 235 0.51 7.89 -6.77
N LEU A 236 1.33 6.91 -6.40
CA LEU A 236 1.59 6.56 -5.00
C LEU A 236 2.12 7.77 -4.22
N GLN A 237 3.12 8.50 -4.76
CA GLN A 237 3.68 9.69 -4.09
C GLN A 237 2.61 10.77 -3.84
N LYS A 238 1.69 10.98 -4.78
CA LYS A 238 0.57 11.91 -4.60
C LYS A 238 -0.39 11.47 -3.49
N ALA A 239 -0.58 10.15 -3.34
CA ALA A 239 -1.51 9.59 -2.37
C ALA A 239 -0.92 9.46 -0.95
N LEU A 240 0.42 9.42 -0.77
CA LEU A 240 1.05 9.26 0.55
C LEU A 240 0.54 10.22 1.63
N PRO A 241 0.30 11.52 1.35
CA PRO A 241 -0.24 12.44 2.37
C PRO A 241 -1.63 12.06 2.88
N LEU A 242 -2.40 11.26 2.14
CA LEU A 242 -3.76 10.83 2.46
C LEU A 242 -3.79 9.58 3.38
N ALA A 243 -2.66 8.87 3.49
CA ALA A 243 -2.47 7.63 4.26
C ALA A 243 -1.80 7.91 5.63
N ARG A 244 -2.43 8.76 6.45
CA ARG A 244 -1.97 9.14 7.79
C ARG A 244 -3.03 8.88 8.83
#